data_616b86c71367497fa3f64c582c6e31d6
#
_entry.id   616b86c71367497fa3f64c582c6e31d6
#
_cell.length_a   1.000
_cell.length_b   1.000
_cell.length_c   1.000
_cell.angle_alpha   90.00
_cell.angle_beta   90.00
_cell.angle_gamma   90.00
#
_symmetry.space_group_name_H-M   'P 1'
#
loop_
_entity.id
_entity.type
_entity.pdbx_description
1 polymer ?
#
loop_
_entity_poly.entity_id
_entity_poly.type
_entity_poly.pdbx_seq_one_letter_code
_entity_poly.pdbx_strand_id
1 'polypeptide(L)'
;MEYKVSEKIQKKFDTLTKDAKVQKALQFMEDDQNEIIDRQIELTLIPAPTNHEQKKAARLLEMFKEEGLTDCHIDEYGNCIGIRKGTGGGKTVLVEGHMDTVFPLDTKLEIVREDG
;
A
#
# COMPACT_ATOMS: atom_id res chain seq x y z
N MET A 1 -26.08 2.59 -14.25
CA MET A 1 -26.58 1.73 -13.16
C MET A 1 -26.40 2.51 -11.87
N GLU A 2 -27.51 2.90 -11.23
CA GLU A 2 -27.46 3.71 -10.00
C GLU A 2 -27.40 2.77 -8.80
N TYR A 3 -26.27 2.76 -8.09
CA TYR A 3 -26.10 1.93 -6.90
C TYR A 3 -26.77 2.61 -5.70
N LYS A 4 -27.85 2.04 -5.19
CA LYS A 4 -28.49 2.51 -3.95
C LYS A 4 -27.71 1.98 -2.75
N VAL A 5 -27.01 2.86 -2.06
CA VAL A 5 -26.37 2.57 -0.78
C VAL A 5 -27.46 2.57 0.31
N SER A 6 -27.48 1.59 1.22
CA SER A 6 -28.45 1.58 2.32
C SER A 6 -28.21 2.78 3.26
N GLU A 7 -29.28 3.32 3.84
CA GLU A 7 -29.17 4.46 4.80
C GLU A 7 -28.22 4.18 5.97
N LYS A 8 -28.16 2.94 6.44
CA LYS A 8 -27.25 2.51 7.51
C LYS A 8 -25.79 2.66 7.10
N ILE A 9 -25.46 2.31 5.87
CA ILE A 9 -24.10 2.44 5.33
C ILE A 9 -23.79 3.91 5.10
N GLN A 10 -24.71 4.67 4.50
CA GLN A 10 -24.54 6.10 4.28
C GLN A 10 -24.24 6.85 5.59
N LYS A 11 -25.01 6.62 6.66
CA LYS A 11 -24.78 7.21 7.98
C LYS A 11 -23.40 6.89 8.55
N LYS A 12 -22.89 5.65 8.31
CA LYS A 12 -21.53 5.29 8.75
C LYS A 12 -20.48 6.07 8.00
N PHE A 13 -20.59 6.21 6.68
CA PHE A 13 -19.69 7.01 5.87
C PHE A 13 -19.72 8.48 6.30
N ASP A 14 -20.91 9.06 6.49
CA ASP A 14 -21.06 10.44 6.95
C ASP A 14 -20.42 10.66 8.32
N THR A 15 -20.42 9.66 9.20
CA THR A 15 -19.74 9.73 10.50
C THR A 15 -18.22 9.66 10.31
N LEU A 16 -17.73 8.72 9.51
CA LEU A 16 -16.29 8.56 9.25
C LEU A 16 -15.71 9.79 8.57
N THR A 17 -16.38 10.33 7.56
CA THR A 17 -15.90 11.52 6.83
C THR A 17 -15.88 12.79 7.68
N LYS A 18 -16.59 12.83 8.81
CA LYS A 18 -16.58 13.94 9.78
C LYS A 18 -15.64 13.70 10.97
N ASP A 19 -15.09 12.51 11.10
CA ASP A 19 -14.16 12.20 12.19
C ASP A 19 -12.83 12.94 11.97
N ALA A 20 -12.40 13.69 13.00
CA ALA A 20 -11.20 14.51 12.91
C ALA A 20 -9.90 13.71 12.65
N LYS A 21 -9.83 12.47 13.11
CA LYS A 21 -8.67 11.60 12.85
C LYS A 21 -8.65 11.12 11.40
N VAL A 22 -9.84 10.83 10.85
CA VAL A 22 -9.97 10.46 9.43
C VAL A 22 -9.61 11.63 8.54
N GLN A 23 -10.11 12.83 8.85
CA GLN A 23 -9.76 14.04 8.10
C GLN A 23 -8.26 14.33 8.15
N LYS A 24 -7.63 14.19 9.32
CA LYS A 24 -6.18 14.36 9.46
C LYS A 24 -5.40 13.32 8.65
N ALA A 25 -5.87 12.08 8.60
CA ALA A 25 -5.23 11.03 7.81
C ALA A 25 -5.34 11.30 6.30
N LEU A 26 -6.48 11.78 5.83
CA LEU A 26 -6.66 12.17 4.43
C LEU A 26 -5.76 13.35 4.05
N GLN A 27 -5.70 14.37 4.91
CA GLN A 27 -4.80 15.50 4.69
C GLN A 27 -3.34 15.08 4.65
N PHE A 28 -2.92 14.17 5.55
CA PHE A 28 -1.57 13.61 5.53
C PHE A 28 -1.24 12.96 4.18
N MET A 29 -2.17 12.20 3.61
CA MET A 29 -1.95 11.57 2.29
C MET A 29 -1.85 12.59 1.16
N GLU A 30 -2.58 13.71 1.22
CA GLU A 30 -2.45 14.81 0.27
C GLU A 30 -1.08 15.50 0.40
N ASP A 31 -0.68 15.80 1.64
CA ASP A 31 0.61 16.47 1.93
C ASP A 31 1.82 15.61 1.54
N ASP A 32 1.70 14.28 1.65
CA ASP A 32 2.76 13.30 1.41
C ASP A 32 2.78 12.75 -0.04
N GLN A 33 1.98 13.32 -0.92
CA GLN A 33 1.78 12.81 -2.28
C GLN A 33 3.10 12.61 -3.05
N ASN A 34 4.06 13.53 -2.92
CA ASN A 34 5.34 13.42 -3.63
C ASN A 34 6.16 12.22 -3.14
N GLU A 35 6.19 11.96 -1.83
CA GLU A 35 6.89 10.80 -1.27
C GLU A 35 6.22 9.50 -1.69
N ILE A 36 4.88 9.46 -1.73
CA ILE A 36 4.11 8.31 -2.22
C ILE A 36 4.48 8.01 -3.68
N ILE A 37 4.56 9.03 -4.53
CA ILE A 37 4.97 8.88 -5.94
C ILE A 37 6.41 8.39 -6.04
N ASP A 38 7.33 8.94 -5.27
CA ASP A 38 8.73 8.53 -5.28
C ASP A 38 8.91 7.06 -4.86
N ARG A 39 8.21 6.62 -3.82
CA ARG A 39 8.16 5.22 -3.39
C ARG A 39 7.54 4.30 -4.45
N GLN A 40 6.51 4.75 -5.14
CA GLN A 40 5.90 4.02 -6.25
C GLN A 40 6.89 3.86 -7.41
N ILE A 41 7.61 4.91 -7.77
CA ILE A 41 8.66 4.88 -8.79
C ILE A 41 9.77 3.91 -8.40
N GLU A 42 10.27 4.01 -7.16
CA GLU A 42 11.31 3.10 -6.64
C GLU A 42 10.90 1.64 -6.80
N LEU A 43 9.70 1.28 -6.34
CA LEU A 43 9.21 -0.10 -6.43
C LEU A 43 8.92 -0.53 -7.88
N THR A 44 8.50 0.38 -8.75
CA THR A 44 8.26 0.09 -10.17
C THR A 44 9.55 -0.24 -10.90
N LEU A 45 10.64 0.44 -10.58
CA LEU A 45 11.95 0.23 -11.19
C LEU A 45 12.65 -1.07 -10.75
N ILE A 46 12.16 -1.76 -9.72
CA ILE A 46 12.66 -3.08 -9.34
C ILE A 46 11.99 -4.14 -10.22
N PRO A 47 12.71 -4.80 -11.14
CA PRO A 47 12.13 -5.84 -11.97
C PRO A 47 11.60 -6.99 -11.12
N ALA A 48 10.35 -7.35 -11.33
CA ALA A 48 9.68 -8.38 -10.55
C ALA A 48 8.63 -9.12 -11.40
N PRO A 49 9.00 -9.78 -12.51
CA PRO A 49 8.05 -10.65 -13.20
C PRO A 49 7.68 -11.83 -12.31
N THR A 50 6.55 -12.43 -12.55
CA THR A 50 6.01 -13.55 -11.77
C THR A 50 7.08 -14.64 -11.53
N ASN A 51 7.24 -15.07 -10.29
CA ASN A 51 8.28 -15.97 -9.75
C ASN A 51 9.70 -15.37 -9.69
N HIS A 52 9.87 -14.07 -9.87
CA HIS A 52 11.16 -13.36 -9.76
C HIS A 52 11.05 -12.08 -8.90
N GLU A 53 10.17 -12.10 -7.88
CA GLU A 53 9.86 -10.95 -7.02
C GLU A 53 10.84 -10.74 -5.87
N GLN A 54 11.85 -11.60 -5.70
CA GLN A 54 12.72 -11.66 -4.51
C GLN A 54 13.37 -10.32 -4.17
N LYS A 55 13.82 -9.57 -5.18
CA LYS A 55 14.45 -8.25 -4.98
C LYS A 55 13.43 -7.22 -4.49
N LYS A 56 12.23 -7.23 -5.05
CA LYS A 56 11.15 -6.32 -4.66
C LYS A 56 10.64 -6.66 -3.26
N ALA A 57 10.47 -7.96 -2.94
CA ALA A 57 10.10 -8.43 -1.62
C ALA A 57 11.12 -8.00 -0.55
N ALA A 58 12.44 -8.10 -0.85
CA ALA A 58 13.48 -7.64 0.05
C ALA A 58 13.38 -6.13 0.31
N ARG A 59 13.15 -5.31 -0.72
CA ARG A 59 12.98 -3.86 -0.54
C ARG A 59 11.72 -3.50 0.24
N LEU A 60 10.60 -4.18 -0.04
CA LEU A 60 9.36 -4.01 0.73
C LEU A 60 9.54 -4.39 2.21
N LEU A 61 10.33 -5.44 2.50
CA LEU A 61 10.64 -5.83 3.87
C LEU A 61 11.39 -4.72 4.63
N GLU A 62 12.32 -4.03 3.96
CA GLU A 62 13.00 -2.87 4.54
C GLU A 62 12.02 -1.72 4.78
N MET A 63 11.19 -1.37 3.78
CA MET A 63 10.18 -0.33 3.91
C MET A 63 9.19 -0.61 5.05
N PHE A 64 8.75 -1.86 5.23
CA PHE A 64 7.88 -2.25 6.34
C PHE A 64 8.52 -2.00 7.70
N LYS A 65 9.83 -2.27 7.82
CA LYS A 65 10.60 -1.98 9.05
C LYS A 65 10.79 -0.48 9.26
N GLU A 66 11.10 0.27 8.21
CA GLU A 66 11.21 1.74 8.22
C GLU A 66 9.91 2.38 8.71
N GLU A 67 8.76 1.84 8.29
CA GLU A 67 7.43 2.28 8.72
C GLU A 67 7.03 1.77 10.13
N GLY A 68 7.90 1.06 10.80
CA GLY A 68 7.68 0.57 12.17
C GLY A 68 6.68 -0.57 12.30
N LEU A 69 6.49 -1.37 11.25
CA LEU A 69 5.76 -2.62 11.37
C LEU A 69 6.56 -3.64 12.18
N THR A 70 5.85 -4.53 12.87
CA THR A 70 6.44 -5.64 13.65
C THR A 70 6.30 -6.96 12.91
N ASP A 71 7.06 -7.95 13.35
CA ASP A 71 7.03 -9.32 12.81
C ASP A 71 7.22 -9.36 11.27
N CYS A 72 8.07 -8.43 10.76
CA CYS A 72 8.33 -8.30 9.34
C CYS A 72 9.20 -9.46 8.84
N HIS A 73 8.70 -10.21 7.87
CA HIS A 73 9.40 -11.34 7.26
C HIS A 73 8.93 -11.60 5.83
N ILE A 74 9.69 -12.42 5.11
CA ILE A 74 9.29 -13.01 3.85
C ILE A 74 8.98 -14.47 4.12
N ASP A 75 7.80 -14.94 3.76
CA ASP A 75 7.38 -16.31 3.97
C ASP A 75 7.97 -17.28 2.92
N GLU A 76 7.66 -18.58 3.05
CA GLU A 76 8.15 -19.63 2.15
C GLU A 76 7.63 -19.49 0.70
N TYR A 77 6.58 -18.71 0.49
CA TYR A 77 6.01 -18.43 -0.83
C TYR A 77 6.53 -17.12 -1.45
N GLY A 78 7.35 -16.36 -0.70
CA GLY A 78 7.90 -15.08 -1.14
C GLY A 78 7.04 -13.87 -0.77
N ASN A 79 5.95 -14.03 -0.01
CA ASN A 79 5.13 -12.92 0.43
C ASN A 79 5.86 -12.09 1.49
N CYS A 80 5.91 -10.78 1.32
CA CYS A 80 6.39 -9.86 2.33
C CYS A 80 5.26 -9.53 3.31
N ILE A 81 5.47 -9.84 4.59
CA ILE A 81 4.46 -9.71 5.65
C ILE A 81 4.98 -8.77 6.71
N GLY A 82 4.12 -7.90 7.22
CA GLY A 82 4.39 -7.03 8.35
C GLY A 82 3.10 -6.75 9.13
N ILE A 83 3.22 -6.59 10.44
CA ILE A 83 2.08 -6.40 11.34
C ILE A 83 2.12 -5.00 11.93
N ARG A 84 1.03 -4.25 11.78
CA ARG A 84 0.78 -3.04 12.56
C ARG A 84 -0.20 -3.36 13.68
N LYS A 85 0.29 -3.36 14.91
CA LYS A 85 -0.55 -3.61 16.08
C LYS A 85 -1.52 -2.44 16.28
N GLY A 86 -2.80 -2.76 16.41
CA GLY A 86 -3.82 -1.79 16.77
C GLY A 86 -3.86 -1.52 18.29
N THR A 87 -4.84 -0.75 18.72
CA THR A 87 -5.04 -0.42 20.15
C THR A 87 -5.69 -1.56 20.96
N GLY A 88 -6.04 -2.67 20.33
CA GLY A 88 -6.64 -3.86 20.93
C GLY A 88 -8.17 -3.90 20.85
N GLY A 89 -8.73 -5.09 21.10
CA GLY A 89 -10.18 -5.32 21.19
C GLY A 89 -10.95 -5.33 19.87
N GLY A 90 -10.30 -5.02 18.75
CA GLY A 90 -10.88 -5.03 17.41
C GLY A 90 -10.62 -6.33 16.63
N LYS A 91 -11.11 -6.35 15.40
CA LYS A 91 -10.82 -7.43 14.44
C LYS A 91 -9.46 -7.20 13.79
N THR A 92 -8.81 -8.29 13.41
CA THR A 92 -7.66 -8.23 12.49
C THR A 92 -8.16 -7.90 11.08
N VAL A 93 -7.51 -6.97 10.43
CA VAL A 93 -7.75 -6.61 9.02
C VAL A 93 -6.52 -7.01 8.24
N LEU A 94 -6.69 -7.81 7.20
CA LEU A 94 -5.67 -8.11 6.21
C LEU A 94 -5.78 -7.10 5.07
N VAL A 95 -4.65 -6.48 4.73
CA VAL A 95 -4.50 -5.64 3.52
C VAL A 95 -3.43 -6.30 2.67
N GLU A 96 -3.74 -6.61 1.44
CA GLU A 96 -2.83 -7.31 0.52
C GLU A 96 -2.79 -6.64 -0.85
N GLY A 97 -1.65 -6.82 -1.54
CA GLY A 97 -1.45 -6.41 -2.92
C GLY A 97 -0.37 -7.26 -3.55
N HIS A 98 -0.48 -7.54 -4.85
CA HIS A 98 0.54 -8.32 -5.54
C HIS A 98 1.80 -7.50 -5.82
N MET A 99 2.97 -8.15 -5.78
CA MET A 99 4.27 -7.52 -6.03
C MET A 99 4.73 -7.67 -7.48
N ASP A 100 4.29 -8.72 -8.15
CA ASP A 100 4.75 -9.04 -9.49
C ASP A 100 4.28 -8.01 -10.52
N THR A 101 5.02 -7.94 -11.60
CA THR A 101 4.74 -7.10 -12.75
C THR A 101 4.67 -7.94 -14.02
N VAL A 102 3.98 -7.43 -15.02
CA VAL A 102 3.85 -8.07 -16.34
C VAL A 102 5.09 -7.88 -17.22
N PHE A 103 6.08 -7.12 -16.76
CA PHE A 103 7.27 -6.79 -17.54
C PHE A 103 8.36 -7.87 -17.39
N PRO A 104 8.96 -8.36 -18.49
CA PRO A 104 10.14 -9.21 -18.46
C PRO A 104 11.30 -8.58 -17.68
N LEU A 105 12.23 -9.43 -17.19
CA LEU A 105 13.39 -8.98 -16.38
C LEU A 105 14.30 -7.98 -17.08
N ASP A 106 14.40 -8.04 -18.39
CA ASP A 106 15.26 -7.20 -19.24
C ASP A 106 14.54 -5.93 -19.75
N THR A 107 13.30 -5.71 -19.33
CA THR A 107 12.55 -4.51 -19.72
C THR A 107 13.20 -3.26 -19.12
N LYS A 108 13.59 -2.33 -19.98
CA LYS A 108 14.04 -1.01 -19.56
C LYS A 108 12.81 -0.13 -19.33
N LEU A 109 12.57 0.21 -18.08
CA LEU A 109 11.50 1.14 -17.70
C LEU A 109 12.07 2.55 -17.63
N GLU A 110 11.42 3.48 -18.31
CA GLU A 110 11.73 4.90 -18.25
C GLU A 110 10.59 5.63 -17.52
N ILE A 111 10.96 6.45 -16.54
CA ILE A 111 10.00 7.25 -15.80
C ILE A 111 9.89 8.61 -16.45
N VAL A 112 8.69 8.94 -16.90
CA VAL A 112 8.36 10.27 -17.41
C VAL A 112 7.45 10.95 -16.39
N ARG A 113 7.84 12.14 -15.93
CA ARG A 113 6.99 13.00 -15.10
C ARG A 113 6.42 14.08 -16.01
N GLU A 114 5.13 14.14 -16.13
CA GLU A 114 4.42 15.21 -16.82
C GLU A 114 3.73 16.06 -15.76
N ASP A 115 3.88 17.37 -15.89
CA ASP A 115 3.13 18.32 -15.06
C ASP A 115 1.66 18.25 -15.49
N GLY A 116 0.80 17.76 -14.58
CA GLY A 116 -0.63 17.59 -14.80
C GLY A 116 -1.44 18.86 -14.58
#